data_2f364ef5e117302addceffaa599372a5
#
_entry.id   2f364ef5e117302addceffaa599372a5
#
_cell.length_a   1.000
_cell.length_b   1.000
_cell.length_c   1.000
_cell.angle_alpha   90.00
_cell.angle_beta   90.00
_cell.angle_gamma   90.00
#
_symmetry.space_group_name_H-M   'P 1'
#
loop_
_entity.id
_entity.type
_entity.pdbx_description
1 polymer ?
#
loop_
_entity_poly.entity_id
_entity_poly.type
_entity_poly.pdbx_seq_one_letter_code
_entity_poly.pdbx_strand_id
1 'polypeptide(L)'
;MFKIYMRLLGFARPIRKYAIPYFFYSLFYALFNSLTFLLLKTMFDADYTFVYVEKLPPLAFNQEYLTALFNFTYSHLFNEYNPENVLLLLAIVTIFVSLLSNLFRYMGAWTVENMRTRTLQRMRNEMFSKVVDMNVGYFSDQRKGDIISKITSDVGVVQF
;
A
#
# COMPACT_ATOMS: atom_id res chain seq x y z
N MET A 1 28.71 4.54 0.15
CA MET A 1 27.26 4.71 0.23
C MET A 1 26.54 3.51 0.84
N PHE A 2 26.73 2.27 0.39
CA PHE A 2 26.04 1.07 0.90
C PHE A 2 26.13 0.87 2.43
N LYS A 3 27.30 1.11 3.06
CA LYS A 3 27.47 1.02 4.53
C LYS A 3 26.59 2.01 5.31
N ILE A 4 26.30 3.18 4.74
CA ILE A 4 25.46 4.20 5.39
C ILE A 4 24.00 3.74 5.37
N TYR A 5 23.54 3.22 4.24
CA TYR A 5 22.17 2.65 4.13
C TYR A 5 21.94 1.46 5.08
N MET A 6 22.92 0.57 5.22
CA MET A 6 22.85 -0.54 6.16
C MET A 6 22.79 -0.09 7.63
N ARG A 7 23.48 1.01 7.96
CA ARG A 7 23.39 1.62 9.29
C ARG A 7 22.02 2.25 9.54
N LEU A 8 21.47 2.99 8.57
CA LEU A 8 20.14 3.57 8.66
C LEU A 8 19.06 2.48 8.79
N LEU A 9 19.16 1.39 8.03
CA LEU A 9 18.28 0.22 8.17
C LEU A 9 18.38 -0.43 9.56
N GLY A 10 19.52 -0.32 10.23
CA GLY A 10 19.70 -0.79 11.62
C GLY A 10 18.75 -0.10 12.61
N PHE A 11 18.42 1.17 12.40
CA PHE A 11 17.49 1.93 13.25
C PHE A 11 16.04 1.51 13.04
N ALA A 12 15.69 0.99 11.87
CA ALA A 12 14.35 0.53 11.54
C ALA A 12 13.98 -0.85 12.14
N ARG A 13 14.88 -1.47 12.93
CA ARG A 13 14.59 -2.78 13.56
C ARG A 13 13.45 -2.66 14.60
N PRO A 14 12.53 -3.63 14.70
CA PRO A 14 12.43 -4.87 13.91
C PRO A 14 11.65 -4.64 12.60
N ILE A 15 12.35 -4.59 11.47
CA ILE A 15 11.76 -4.36 10.13
C ILE A 15 10.66 -5.39 9.84
N ARG A 16 10.86 -6.65 10.23
CA ARG A 16 9.88 -7.74 9.98
C ARG A 16 8.50 -7.44 10.54
N LYS A 17 8.40 -6.74 11.66
CA LYS A 17 7.11 -6.38 12.29
C LYS A 17 6.25 -5.45 11.42
N TYR A 18 6.88 -4.66 10.56
CA TYR A 18 6.20 -3.72 9.68
C TYR A 18 6.16 -4.21 8.23
N ALA A 19 7.23 -4.89 7.77
CA ALA A 19 7.33 -5.37 6.40
C ALA A 19 6.30 -6.47 6.10
N ILE A 20 6.08 -7.40 7.03
CA ILE A 20 5.11 -8.49 6.83
C ILE A 20 3.68 -7.96 6.65
N PRO A 21 3.11 -7.17 7.59
CA PRO A 21 1.75 -6.65 7.40
C PRO A 21 1.65 -5.72 6.19
N TYR A 22 2.67 -4.89 5.92
CA TYR A 22 2.69 -4.06 4.73
C TYR A 22 2.63 -4.88 3.43
N PHE A 23 3.37 -5.98 3.35
CA PHE A 23 3.34 -6.88 2.20
C PHE A 23 1.93 -7.44 1.97
N PHE A 24 1.25 -7.91 3.03
CA PHE A 24 -0.13 -8.39 2.92
C PHE A 24 -1.10 -7.29 2.49
N TYR A 25 -1.03 -6.10 3.10
CA TYR A 25 -1.89 -4.99 2.72
C TYR A 25 -1.66 -4.55 1.27
N SER A 26 -0.40 -4.50 0.83
CA SER A 26 -0.04 -4.17 -0.56
C SER A 26 -0.54 -5.22 -1.54
N LEU A 27 -0.45 -6.51 -1.19
CA LEU A 27 -0.97 -7.61 -2.01
C LEU A 27 -2.49 -7.52 -2.16
N PHE A 28 -3.22 -7.37 -1.06
CA PHE A 28 -4.69 -7.23 -1.11
C PHE A 28 -5.11 -5.96 -1.85
N TYR A 29 -4.41 -4.84 -1.61
CA TYR A 29 -4.65 -3.62 -2.38
C TYR A 29 -4.51 -3.88 -3.89
N ALA A 30 -3.43 -4.52 -4.32
CA ALA A 30 -3.19 -4.80 -5.74
C ALA A 30 -4.29 -5.72 -6.34
N LEU A 31 -4.71 -6.76 -5.60
CA LEU A 31 -5.78 -7.65 -6.03
C LEU A 31 -7.11 -6.93 -6.19
N PHE A 32 -7.55 -6.18 -5.17
CA PHE A 32 -8.82 -5.46 -5.24
C PHE A 32 -8.80 -4.31 -6.24
N ASN A 33 -7.66 -3.63 -6.39
CA ASN A 33 -7.49 -2.59 -7.39
C ASN A 33 -7.57 -3.16 -8.82
N SER A 34 -6.93 -4.30 -9.08
CA SER A 34 -7.02 -5.00 -10.37
C SER A 34 -8.46 -5.44 -10.66
N LEU A 35 -9.17 -5.96 -9.65
CA LEU A 35 -10.57 -6.34 -9.76
C LEU A 35 -11.45 -5.12 -10.08
N THR A 36 -11.20 -3.96 -9.46
CA THR A 36 -11.92 -2.72 -9.75
C THR A 36 -11.77 -2.31 -11.22
N PHE A 37 -10.56 -2.39 -11.78
CA PHE A 37 -10.34 -2.10 -13.20
C PHE A 37 -11.05 -3.09 -14.12
N LEU A 38 -11.09 -4.37 -13.76
CA LEU A 38 -11.80 -5.39 -14.53
C LEU A 38 -13.30 -5.12 -14.55
N LEU A 39 -13.90 -4.79 -13.40
CA LEU A 39 -15.31 -4.43 -13.27
C LEU A 39 -15.65 -3.18 -14.07
N LEU A 40 -14.83 -2.14 -14.00
CA LEU A 40 -15.01 -0.91 -14.78
C LEU A 40 -14.92 -1.19 -16.28
N LYS A 41 -13.93 -1.95 -16.72
CA LYS A 41 -13.80 -2.34 -18.14
C LYS A 41 -15.09 -2.99 -18.63
N THR A 42 -15.65 -3.92 -17.86
CA THR A 42 -16.90 -4.59 -18.24
C THR A 42 -18.08 -3.64 -18.34
N MET A 43 -18.16 -2.63 -17.47
CA MET A 43 -19.23 -1.61 -17.55
C MET A 43 -19.11 -0.75 -18.81
N PHE A 44 -17.87 -0.48 -19.30
CA PHE A 44 -17.64 0.31 -20.51
C PHE A 44 -17.71 -0.52 -21.80
N ASP A 45 -17.29 -1.78 -21.77
CA ASP A 45 -17.37 -2.72 -22.91
C ASP A 45 -18.79 -3.28 -23.09
N ALA A 46 -19.75 -2.86 -22.26
CA ALA A 46 -21.15 -3.23 -22.34
C ALA A 46 -21.90 -2.63 -23.56
N ASP A 47 -21.25 -2.61 -24.72
CA ASP A 47 -21.92 -2.58 -26.02
C ASP A 47 -22.64 -3.93 -26.22
N TYR A 48 -23.72 -4.12 -25.53
CA TYR A 48 -24.87 -5.03 -25.59
C TYR A 48 -24.81 -6.29 -26.50
N THR A 49 -23.65 -6.65 -27.02
CA THR A 49 -23.39 -7.89 -27.77
C THR A 49 -22.78 -8.92 -26.84
N PHE A 50 -23.58 -9.39 -25.87
CA PHE A 50 -23.14 -10.45 -24.96
C PHE A 50 -23.02 -11.77 -25.70
N VAL A 51 -21.81 -12.26 -25.86
CA VAL A 51 -21.59 -13.66 -26.25
C VAL A 51 -21.87 -14.50 -25.00
N TYR A 52 -22.99 -15.20 -25.01
CA TYR A 52 -23.32 -16.16 -23.95
C TYR A 52 -22.27 -17.27 -23.90
N VAL A 53 -21.58 -17.39 -22.79
CA VAL A 53 -20.54 -18.40 -22.56
C VAL A 53 -21.16 -19.55 -21.76
N GLU A 54 -21.50 -20.65 -22.44
CA GLU A 54 -22.20 -21.82 -21.86
C GLU A 54 -21.30 -22.65 -20.94
N LYS A 55 -19.97 -22.61 -21.11
CA LYS A 55 -19.03 -23.47 -20.38
C LYS A 55 -18.04 -22.69 -19.53
N LEU A 56 -17.85 -23.18 -18.30
CA LEU A 56 -16.83 -22.65 -17.41
C LEU A 56 -15.43 -22.81 -18.07
N PRO A 57 -14.59 -21.75 -18.10
CA PRO A 57 -13.25 -21.87 -18.67
C PRO A 57 -12.40 -22.84 -17.84
N PRO A 58 -11.49 -23.63 -18.48
CA PRO A 58 -10.62 -24.54 -17.78
C PRO A 58 -9.67 -23.76 -16.83
N LEU A 59 -9.43 -24.32 -15.64
CA LEU A 59 -8.56 -23.70 -14.62
C LEU A 59 -7.16 -23.39 -15.16
N ALA A 60 -6.87 -22.12 -15.34
CA ALA A 60 -5.54 -21.64 -15.73
C ALA A 60 -5.22 -20.36 -14.93
N PHE A 61 -3.99 -20.23 -14.44
CA PHE A 61 -3.54 -19.03 -13.73
C PHE A 61 -3.04 -17.95 -14.72
N ASN A 62 -3.89 -17.58 -15.68
CA ASN A 62 -3.62 -16.54 -16.67
C ASN A 62 -4.63 -15.40 -16.57
N GLN A 63 -4.22 -14.21 -17.04
CA GLN A 63 -5.11 -13.05 -17.13
C GLN A 63 -6.35 -13.36 -18.00
N GLU A 64 -6.17 -14.16 -19.04
CA GLU A 64 -7.25 -14.65 -19.91
C GLU A 64 -8.28 -15.49 -19.16
N TYR A 65 -7.84 -16.32 -18.21
CA TYR A 65 -8.74 -17.09 -17.36
C TYR A 65 -9.64 -16.22 -16.48
N LEU A 66 -9.06 -15.18 -15.86
CA LEU A 66 -9.82 -14.24 -15.04
C LEU A 66 -10.86 -13.48 -15.85
N THR A 67 -10.52 -13.05 -17.06
CA THR A 67 -11.48 -12.39 -17.97
C THR A 67 -12.55 -13.35 -18.46
N ALA A 68 -12.20 -14.60 -18.77
CA ALA A 68 -13.16 -15.61 -19.20
C ALA A 68 -14.10 -16.03 -18.07
N LEU A 69 -13.60 -16.22 -16.86
CA LEU A 69 -14.40 -16.50 -15.67
C LEU A 69 -15.37 -15.35 -15.36
N PHE A 70 -14.89 -14.14 -15.50
CA PHE A 70 -15.68 -12.95 -15.31
C PHE A 70 -16.79 -12.82 -16.36
N ASN A 71 -16.47 -13.03 -17.63
CA ASN A 71 -17.44 -13.02 -18.73
C ASN A 71 -18.48 -14.14 -18.59
N PHE A 72 -18.08 -15.31 -18.11
CA PHE A 72 -19.00 -16.41 -17.81
C PHE A 72 -20.01 -16.02 -16.72
N THR A 73 -19.50 -15.51 -15.58
CA THR A 73 -20.37 -15.10 -14.47
C THR A 73 -21.30 -13.95 -14.87
N TYR A 74 -20.76 -13.01 -15.64
CA TYR A 74 -21.48 -11.86 -16.13
C TYR A 74 -22.59 -12.24 -17.13
N SER A 75 -22.30 -13.08 -18.12
CA SER A 75 -23.29 -13.55 -19.11
C SER A 75 -24.44 -14.33 -18.46
N HIS A 76 -24.15 -15.09 -17.41
CA HIS A 76 -25.16 -15.84 -16.67
C HIS A 76 -26.10 -14.92 -15.87
N LEU A 77 -25.54 -13.88 -15.23
CA LEU A 77 -26.32 -12.86 -14.53
C LEU A 77 -27.22 -12.06 -15.47
N PHE A 78 -26.72 -11.69 -16.66
CA PHE A 78 -27.51 -10.92 -17.63
C PHE A 78 -28.64 -11.73 -18.29
N ASN A 79 -28.49 -13.04 -18.41
CA ASN A 79 -29.51 -13.89 -18.98
C ASN A 79 -30.68 -14.15 -17.99
N GLU A 80 -30.42 -14.06 -16.69
CA GLU A 80 -31.40 -14.37 -15.64
C GLU A 80 -32.11 -13.11 -15.11
N TYR A 81 -31.48 -11.91 -15.23
CA TYR A 81 -32.01 -10.66 -14.68
C TYR A 81 -32.10 -9.56 -15.75
N ASN A 82 -32.98 -8.57 -15.50
CA ASN A 82 -33.08 -7.38 -16.36
C ASN A 82 -31.74 -6.64 -16.44
N PRO A 83 -31.30 -6.18 -17.64
CA PRO A 83 -30.00 -5.53 -17.85
C PRO A 83 -29.75 -4.33 -16.93
N GLU A 84 -30.79 -3.53 -16.64
CA GLU A 84 -30.70 -2.36 -15.76
C GLU A 84 -30.33 -2.76 -14.31
N ASN A 85 -30.92 -3.83 -13.79
CA ASN A 85 -30.64 -4.33 -12.44
C ASN A 85 -29.23 -4.89 -12.32
N VAL A 86 -28.72 -5.53 -13.38
CA VAL A 86 -27.37 -6.07 -13.41
C VAL A 86 -26.33 -4.95 -13.43
N LEU A 87 -26.55 -3.89 -14.22
CA LEU A 87 -25.68 -2.72 -14.25
C LEU A 87 -25.65 -2.02 -12.88
N LEU A 88 -26.79 -1.87 -12.22
CA LEU A 88 -26.87 -1.29 -10.89
C LEU A 88 -26.12 -2.16 -9.87
N LEU A 89 -26.28 -3.47 -9.91
CA LEU A 89 -25.55 -4.41 -9.04
C LEU A 89 -24.04 -4.31 -9.26
N LEU A 90 -23.59 -4.29 -10.52
CA LEU A 90 -22.17 -4.11 -10.87
C LEU A 90 -21.63 -2.79 -10.35
N ALA A 91 -22.39 -1.71 -10.46
CA ALA A 91 -21.97 -0.41 -9.93
C ALA A 91 -21.79 -0.47 -8.41
N ILE A 92 -22.73 -1.06 -7.68
CA ILE A 92 -22.65 -1.24 -6.22
C ILE A 92 -21.44 -2.10 -5.85
N VAL A 93 -21.22 -3.22 -6.52
CA VAL A 93 -20.08 -4.11 -6.29
C VAL A 93 -18.76 -3.39 -6.57
N THR A 94 -18.68 -2.61 -7.65
CA THR A 94 -17.49 -1.82 -7.98
C THR A 94 -17.17 -0.79 -6.92
N ILE A 95 -18.16 -0.07 -6.41
CA ILE A 95 -17.99 0.88 -5.30
C ILE A 95 -17.48 0.15 -4.07
N PHE A 96 -18.07 -0.99 -3.71
CA PHE A 96 -17.66 -1.76 -2.53
C PHE A 96 -16.23 -2.28 -2.64
N VAL A 97 -15.85 -2.85 -3.78
CA VAL A 97 -14.50 -3.34 -4.05
C VAL A 97 -13.48 -2.19 -4.02
N SER A 98 -13.83 -1.04 -4.59
CA SER A 98 -13.00 0.16 -4.57
C SER A 98 -12.79 0.69 -3.15
N LEU A 99 -13.83 0.72 -2.33
CA LEU A 99 -13.71 1.10 -0.91
C LEU A 99 -12.78 0.16 -0.16
N LEU A 100 -12.92 -1.15 -0.39
CA LEU A 100 -12.07 -2.17 0.24
C LEU A 100 -10.61 -2.02 -0.20
N SER A 101 -10.36 -1.79 -1.48
CA SER A 101 -9.03 -1.49 -2.02
C SER A 101 -8.41 -0.29 -1.31
N ASN A 102 -9.13 0.83 -1.22
CA ASN A 102 -8.64 2.03 -0.55
C ASN A 102 -8.39 1.82 0.95
N LEU A 103 -9.19 0.99 1.61
CA LEU A 103 -8.97 0.61 3.00
C LEU A 103 -7.61 -0.09 3.20
N PHE A 104 -7.29 -1.09 2.37
CA PHE A 104 -6.00 -1.77 2.43
C PHE A 104 -4.83 -0.84 2.09
N ARG A 105 -5.00 0.06 1.14
CA ARG A 105 -4.02 1.11 0.83
C ARG A 105 -3.73 1.98 2.05
N TYR A 106 -4.80 2.43 2.73
CA TYR A 106 -4.68 3.23 3.94
C TYR A 106 -3.94 2.48 5.07
N MET A 107 -4.29 1.22 5.31
CA MET A 107 -3.63 0.39 6.32
C MET A 107 -2.14 0.18 6.01
N GLY A 108 -1.79 0.00 4.74
CA GLY A 108 -0.41 -0.06 4.28
C GLY A 108 0.36 1.23 4.57
N ALA A 109 -0.20 2.37 4.16
CA ALA A 109 0.38 3.69 4.40
C ALA A 109 0.58 3.96 5.90
N TRP A 110 -0.42 3.66 6.71
CA TRP A 110 -0.36 3.79 8.17
C TRP A 110 0.76 2.94 8.79
N THR A 111 0.96 1.72 8.30
CA THR A 111 2.03 0.83 8.76
C THR A 111 3.41 1.41 8.47
N VAL A 112 3.61 1.95 7.26
CA VAL A 112 4.88 2.60 6.86
C VAL A 112 5.13 3.85 7.69
N GLU A 113 4.11 4.68 7.91
CA GLU A 113 4.24 5.91 8.71
C GLU A 113 4.60 5.63 10.17
N ASN A 114 4.00 4.60 10.77
CA ASN A 114 4.37 4.14 12.12
C ASN A 114 5.83 3.67 12.19
N MET A 115 6.31 2.95 11.18
CA MET A 115 7.70 2.53 11.09
C MET A 115 8.63 3.76 11.01
N ARG A 116 8.29 4.71 10.13
CA ARG A 116 9.04 5.96 9.92
C ARG A 116 9.17 6.76 11.22
N THR A 117 8.04 7.04 11.87
CA THR A 117 7.99 7.81 13.13
C THR A 117 8.83 7.16 14.22
N ARG A 118 8.75 5.85 14.41
CA ARG A 118 9.54 5.12 15.41
C ARG A 118 11.03 5.11 15.07
N THR A 119 11.39 5.02 13.79
CA THR A 119 12.78 5.08 13.34
C THR A 119 13.39 6.44 13.65
N LEU A 120 12.67 7.52 13.32
CA LEU A 120 13.09 8.89 13.64
C LEU A 120 13.25 9.11 15.15
N GLN A 121 12.31 8.64 15.94
CA GLN A 121 12.38 8.74 17.40
C GLN A 121 13.63 8.03 17.96
N ARG A 122 13.96 6.84 17.47
CA ARG A 122 15.17 6.11 17.88
C ARG A 122 16.44 6.84 17.48
N MET A 123 16.49 7.36 16.25
CA MET A 123 17.63 8.15 15.79
C MET A 123 17.85 9.37 16.69
N ARG A 124 16.78 10.12 16.98
CA ARG A 124 16.84 11.28 17.88
C ARG A 124 17.30 10.91 19.28
N ASN A 125 16.76 9.85 19.85
CA ASN A 125 17.13 9.39 21.19
C ASN A 125 18.61 8.96 21.25
N GLU A 126 19.10 8.23 20.23
CA GLU A 126 20.52 7.82 20.20
C GLU A 126 21.45 9.00 20.02
N MET A 127 21.08 9.99 19.18
CA MET A 127 21.86 11.23 19.05
C MET A 127 21.85 12.00 20.35
N PHE A 128 20.71 12.14 21.01
CA PHE A 128 20.60 12.81 22.29
C PHE A 128 21.45 12.14 23.38
N SER A 129 21.37 10.81 23.49
CA SER A 129 22.20 10.04 24.42
C SER A 129 23.69 10.31 24.20
N LYS A 130 24.15 10.28 22.93
CA LYS A 130 25.55 10.57 22.62
C LYS A 130 25.96 12.00 22.98
N VAL A 131 25.06 12.96 22.84
CA VAL A 131 25.33 14.36 23.23
C VAL A 131 25.46 14.48 24.76
N VAL A 132 24.58 13.82 25.51
CA VAL A 132 24.62 13.82 26.99
C VAL A 132 25.90 13.16 27.50
N ASP A 133 26.40 12.12 26.82
CA ASP A 133 27.62 11.39 27.19
C ASP A 133 28.92 12.19 26.81
N MET A 134 28.80 13.31 26.09
CA MET A 134 29.96 14.15 25.76
C MET A 134 30.42 14.98 26.94
N ASN A 135 31.74 15.15 27.05
CA ASN A 135 32.35 15.97 28.11
C ASN A 135 31.90 17.44 28.00
N VAL A 136 31.56 18.07 29.14
CA VAL A 136 31.06 19.45 29.24
C VAL A 136 31.96 20.46 28.53
N GLY A 137 33.26 20.24 28.53
CA GLY A 137 34.25 21.09 27.83
C GLY A 137 34.11 21.11 26.29
N TYR A 138 33.35 20.21 25.71
CA TYR A 138 33.07 20.18 24.27
C TYR A 138 31.99 21.21 23.85
N PHE A 139 31.18 21.69 24.79
CA PHE A 139 30.06 22.59 24.54
C PHE A 139 30.47 24.05 24.54
N SER A 140 31.03 24.58 23.43
CA SER A 140 31.06 26.01 23.16
C SER A 140 29.71 26.49 22.61
N ASP A 141 29.38 27.78 22.74
CA ASP A 141 28.09 28.33 22.31
C ASP A 141 27.82 28.10 20.80
N GLN A 142 28.85 28.17 19.97
CA GLN A 142 28.78 27.93 18.55
C GLN A 142 28.50 26.45 18.22
N ARG A 143 29.01 25.52 19.01
CA ARG A 143 28.78 24.07 18.84
C ARG A 143 27.42 23.62 19.34
N LYS A 144 26.85 24.29 20.36
CA LYS A 144 25.50 24.01 20.84
C LYS A 144 24.47 24.22 19.74
N GLY A 145 24.55 25.35 19.00
CA GLY A 145 23.65 25.63 17.87
C GLY A 145 23.74 24.59 16.74
N ASP A 146 24.95 24.18 16.37
CA ASP A 146 25.19 23.17 15.34
C ASP A 146 24.66 21.79 15.76
N ILE A 147 24.84 21.38 17.01
CA ILE A 147 24.33 20.11 17.54
C ILE A 147 22.80 20.12 17.55
N ILE A 148 22.17 21.20 18.00
CA ILE A 148 20.69 21.33 18.01
C ILE A 148 20.14 21.29 16.60
N SER A 149 20.76 22.00 15.65
CA SER A 149 20.38 21.98 14.25
C SER A 149 20.45 20.58 13.64
N LYS A 150 21.53 19.85 13.89
CA LYS A 150 21.70 18.45 13.41
C LYS A 150 20.65 17.51 13.96
N ILE A 151 20.31 17.61 15.25
CA ILE A 151 19.29 16.75 15.87
C ILE A 151 17.88 17.08 15.36
N THR A 152 17.59 18.35 15.10
CA THR A 152 16.24 18.81 14.79
C THR A 152 15.99 18.84 13.28
N SER A 153 16.92 19.40 12.51
CA SER A 153 16.76 19.63 11.07
C SER A 153 17.24 18.45 10.24
N ASP A 154 18.48 18.00 10.44
CA ASP A 154 19.09 16.98 9.57
C ASP A 154 18.42 15.61 9.72
N VAL A 155 17.95 15.27 10.92
CA VAL A 155 17.15 14.05 11.13
C VAL A 155 15.78 14.17 10.48
N GLY A 156 15.22 15.39 10.39
CA GLY A 156 13.96 15.65 9.68
C GLY A 156 14.07 15.44 8.16
N VAL A 157 15.23 15.71 7.56
CA VAL A 157 15.47 15.51 6.11
C VAL A 157 15.40 14.03 5.72
N VAL A 158 15.70 13.09 6.62
CA VAL A 158 15.54 11.64 6.37
C VAL A 158 14.07 11.23 6.26
N GLN A 159 13.15 12.16 6.51
CA GLN A 159 11.71 11.93 6.50
C GLN A 159 11.10 11.94 5.08
N PHE A 160 11.83 12.38 4.05
CA PHE A 160 11.36 12.45 2.67
C PHE A 160 11.86 11.31 1.81
#